data_16e5f4729a39e6ab556760d058f6d944
#
_entry.id   16e5f4729a39e6ab556760d058f6d944
#
_cell.length_a   1.000
_cell.length_b   1.000
_cell.length_c   1.000
_cell.angle_alpha   90.00
_cell.angle_beta   90.00
_cell.angle_gamma   90.00
#
_symmetry.space_group_name_H-M   'P 1'
#
loop_
_entity.id
_entity.type
_entity.pdbx_description
1 polymer ?
#
loop_
_entity_poly.entity_id
_entity_poly.type
_entity_poly.pdbx_seq_one_letter_code
_entity_poly.pdbx_strand_id
1 'polypeptide(L)'
;MKSIMVKKKEDLRSARWFAPDDLRSMGHRSRAMQMGLDQADWEGKPIIAIINTWSDLSPCHHHLRDRAEFVKKGIYQAGGMPVEMPVHSFSEQFLKPTSMLYRNMGAFEVEETLRSHPVDGAVLMGGCDKSTPALIMGATSMGLPFIYMPAGAMLRGNYAGEKLGSGTDVWKYWDERRAGNISKEQWYGVQGGIARSYGTCMTMGTASTMMSIADGWGLTLPGSSSIPAPDASHKRMAADCGRRIVEMVWEDLTPDKIINEASTRNAVTVAMATGCSTNAIIHLIAMARRAGVNLTLDQLDEIGRTTPVIANIRPSGKEYLMEDFFYA
;
A
#
# COMPACT_ATOMS: atom_id res chain seq x y z
N MET A 1 -2.81 -25.36 -4.60
CA MET A 1 -1.50 -25.73 -5.15
C MET A 1 -0.50 -25.78 -3.98
N LYS A 2 0.29 -26.83 -3.82
CA LYS A 2 1.39 -26.81 -2.85
C LYS A 2 2.44 -25.83 -3.37
N SER A 3 2.77 -24.80 -2.59
CA SER A 3 3.87 -23.88 -2.88
C SER A 3 5.17 -24.68 -3.02
N ILE A 4 5.91 -24.43 -4.08
CA ILE A 4 7.23 -25.05 -4.28
C ILE A 4 8.20 -24.27 -3.39
N MET A 5 8.56 -24.83 -2.23
CA MET A 5 9.60 -24.25 -1.40
C MET A 5 10.95 -24.33 -2.13
N VAL A 6 11.51 -23.18 -2.44
CA VAL A 6 12.84 -23.04 -3.06
C VAL A 6 13.92 -22.82 -2.00
N LYS A 7 13.61 -22.00 -0.97
CA LYS A 7 14.51 -21.73 0.15
C LYS A 7 14.40 -22.77 1.28
N LYS A 8 15.54 -23.02 1.92
CA LYS A 8 15.63 -23.78 3.16
C LYS A 8 15.80 -22.82 4.36
N LYS A 9 15.68 -23.32 5.58
CA LYS A 9 15.79 -22.54 6.81
C LYS A 9 17.13 -21.80 6.93
N GLU A 10 18.21 -22.46 6.51
CA GLU A 10 19.57 -21.92 6.50
C GLU A 10 19.79 -20.80 5.47
N ASP A 11 18.93 -20.71 4.44
CA ASP A 11 18.98 -19.68 3.41
C ASP A 11 18.29 -18.37 3.84
N LEU A 12 17.57 -18.38 4.97
CA LEU A 12 16.94 -17.20 5.52
C LEU A 12 18.00 -16.16 5.89
N ARG A 13 17.76 -14.91 5.52
CA ARG A 13 18.64 -13.79 5.86
C ARG A 13 18.75 -13.62 7.39
N SER A 14 17.63 -13.82 8.10
CA SER A 14 17.55 -13.79 9.56
C SER A 14 18.38 -14.91 10.22
N ALA A 15 18.53 -16.05 9.58
CA ALA A 15 19.32 -17.16 10.12
C ALA A 15 20.77 -16.75 10.45
N ARG A 16 21.38 -15.87 9.65
CA ARG A 16 22.74 -15.36 9.90
C ARG A 16 22.88 -14.58 11.22
N TRP A 17 21.76 -14.10 11.78
CA TRP A 17 21.73 -13.31 13.01
C TRP A 17 21.44 -14.17 14.24
N PHE A 18 20.65 -15.24 14.08
CA PHE A 18 20.12 -16.00 15.21
C PHE A 18 20.65 -17.43 15.29
N ALA A 19 21.06 -18.06 14.18
CA ALA A 19 21.45 -19.45 14.18
C ALA A 19 22.89 -19.72 14.65
N PRO A 20 23.94 -18.90 14.37
CA PRO A 20 25.30 -19.22 14.75
C PRO A 20 25.49 -19.32 16.27
N ASP A 21 26.39 -20.23 16.69
CA ASP A 21 26.79 -20.36 18.10
C ASP A 21 28.06 -19.52 18.34
N ASP A 22 27.87 -18.20 18.31
CA ASP A 22 28.93 -17.22 18.55
C ASP A 22 28.46 -16.09 19.48
N LEU A 23 29.41 -15.26 19.92
CA LEU A 23 29.16 -14.13 20.83
C LEU A 23 28.17 -13.11 20.23
N ARG A 24 28.24 -12.87 18.91
CA ARG A 24 27.37 -11.90 18.24
C ARG A 24 25.92 -12.40 18.22
N SER A 25 25.70 -13.63 17.80
CA SER A 25 24.37 -14.24 17.76
C SER A 25 23.77 -14.46 19.15
N MET A 26 24.60 -14.78 20.16
CA MET A 26 24.19 -14.75 21.57
C MET A 26 23.65 -13.37 21.95
N GLY A 27 24.34 -12.28 21.55
CA GLY A 27 23.87 -10.92 21.78
C GLY A 27 22.51 -10.66 21.13
N HIS A 28 22.32 -11.07 19.89
CA HIS A 28 21.03 -10.89 19.17
C HIS A 28 19.91 -11.68 19.86
N ARG A 29 20.12 -12.95 20.18
CA ARG A 29 19.13 -13.79 20.90
C ARG A 29 18.78 -13.19 22.26
N SER A 30 19.78 -12.76 23.03
CA SER A 30 19.57 -12.10 24.33
C SER A 30 18.69 -10.83 24.20
N ARG A 31 18.90 -10.02 23.16
CA ARG A 31 18.09 -8.82 22.92
C ARG A 31 16.67 -9.16 22.44
N ALA A 32 16.50 -10.22 21.68
CA ALA A 32 15.17 -10.71 21.34
C ALA A 32 14.39 -11.18 22.60
N MET A 33 15.07 -11.92 23.50
CA MET A 33 14.48 -12.31 24.79
C MET A 33 14.12 -11.11 25.67
N GLN A 34 14.89 -10.02 25.64
CA GLN A 34 14.56 -8.76 26.34
C GLN A 34 13.23 -8.18 25.89
N MET A 35 12.80 -8.43 24.63
CA MET A 35 11.51 -8.01 24.07
C MET A 35 10.40 -9.02 24.34
N GLY A 36 10.65 -10.08 25.10
CA GLY A 36 9.68 -11.14 25.41
C GLY A 36 9.54 -12.22 24.35
N LEU A 37 10.48 -12.28 23.39
CA LEU A 37 10.52 -13.34 22.38
C LEU A 37 11.31 -14.54 22.91
N ASP A 38 11.00 -15.74 22.43
CA ASP A 38 11.68 -16.99 22.77
C ASP A 38 12.31 -17.62 21.52
N GLN A 39 13.17 -18.61 21.72
CA GLN A 39 13.78 -19.38 20.64
C GLN A 39 12.73 -19.94 19.67
N ALA A 40 11.61 -20.39 20.19
CA ALA A 40 10.49 -20.88 19.39
C ALA A 40 9.87 -19.82 18.44
N ASP A 41 10.11 -18.53 18.68
CA ASP A 41 9.58 -17.46 17.82
C ASP A 41 10.40 -17.27 16.54
N TRP A 42 11.73 -17.42 16.59
CA TRP A 42 12.60 -17.16 15.43
C TRP A 42 13.25 -18.39 14.82
N GLU A 43 13.41 -19.51 15.56
CA GLU A 43 14.18 -20.65 15.06
C GLU A 43 13.55 -21.28 13.82
N GLY A 44 14.25 -21.17 12.71
CA GLY A 44 13.84 -21.73 11.43
C GLY A 44 12.57 -21.12 10.84
N LYS A 45 12.19 -19.92 11.28
CA LYS A 45 11.04 -19.18 10.77
C LYS A 45 11.48 -17.92 10.04
N PRO A 46 10.83 -17.55 8.94
CA PRO A 46 11.10 -16.27 8.30
C PRO A 46 10.61 -15.12 9.18
N ILE A 47 11.44 -14.10 9.33
CA ILE A 47 11.11 -12.85 10.03
C ILE A 47 10.55 -11.87 9.01
N ILE A 48 9.30 -11.46 9.21
CA ILE A 48 8.56 -10.59 8.28
C ILE A 48 8.41 -9.20 8.87
N ALA A 49 8.98 -8.21 8.19
CA ALA A 49 8.76 -6.82 8.52
C ALA A 49 7.34 -6.38 8.13
N ILE A 50 6.64 -5.72 9.04
CA ILE A 50 5.39 -5.01 8.74
C ILE A 50 5.77 -3.52 8.68
N ILE A 51 6.03 -3.03 7.47
CA ILE A 51 6.36 -1.62 7.22
C ILE A 51 5.06 -0.84 7.26
N ASN A 52 4.82 -0.15 8.39
CA ASN A 52 3.53 0.46 8.68
C ASN A 52 3.62 2.00 8.66
N THR A 53 2.84 2.62 7.77
CA THR A 53 2.71 4.08 7.65
C THR A 53 1.59 4.65 8.52
N TRP A 54 1.15 3.96 9.56
CA TRP A 54 0.14 4.47 10.48
C TRP A 54 0.55 5.81 11.11
N SER A 55 -0.43 6.70 11.28
CA SER A 55 -0.26 7.95 12.03
C SER A 55 -1.62 8.50 12.44
N ASP A 56 -1.69 9.15 13.60
CA ASP A 56 -2.88 9.90 14.05
C ASP A 56 -3.19 11.10 13.14
N LEU A 57 -2.16 11.66 12.48
CA LEU A 57 -2.31 12.77 11.54
C LEU A 57 -2.49 12.33 10.08
N SER A 58 -2.76 11.07 9.83
CA SER A 58 -3.01 10.57 8.47
C SER A 58 -4.37 9.89 8.37
N PRO A 59 -5.42 10.57 7.91
CA PRO A 59 -6.74 9.96 7.77
C PRO A 59 -6.74 8.77 6.81
N CYS A 60 -5.84 8.77 5.83
CA CYS A 60 -5.67 7.65 4.90
C CYS A 60 -5.11 6.38 5.59
N HIS A 61 -4.33 6.54 6.65
CA HIS A 61 -3.58 5.46 7.31
C HIS A 61 -4.01 5.20 8.76
N HIS A 62 -4.95 5.97 9.29
CA HIS A 62 -5.36 5.92 10.71
C HIS A 62 -5.72 4.51 11.19
N HIS A 63 -6.37 3.70 10.34
CA HIS A 63 -6.78 2.34 10.66
C HIS A 63 -5.66 1.30 10.51
N LEU A 64 -4.49 1.63 9.95
CA LEU A 64 -3.43 0.66 9.67
C LEU A 64 -2.84 0.06 10.95
N ARG A 65 -2.90 0.77 12.08
CA ARG A 65 -2.53 0.21 13.39
C ARG A 65 -3.35 -1.04 13.74
N ASP A 66 -4.68 -0.96 13.59
CA ASP A 66 -5.56 -2.11 13.79
C ASP A 66 -5.32 -3.20 12.72
N ARG A 67 -5.04 -2.82 11.48
CA ARG A 67 -4.79 -3.77 10.39
C ARG A 67 -3.50 -4.54 10.57
N ALA A 68 -2.47 -3.95 11.19
CA ALA A 68 -1.22 -4.63 11.50
C ALA A 68 -1.44 -5.88 12.36
N GLU A 69 -2.40 -5.87 13.28
CA GLU A 69 -2.73 -7.04 14.11
C GLU A 69 -3.28 -8.21 13.27
N PHE A 70 -4.05 -7.93 12.22
CA PHE A 70 -4.52 -8.96 11.29
C PHE A 70 -3.39 -9.50 10.41
N VAL A 71 -2.47 -8.64 9.97
CA VAL A 71 -1.25 -9.06 9.25
C VAL A 71 -0.41 -9.97 10.14
N LYS A 72 -0.14 -9.59 11.40
CA LYS A 72 0.57 -10.43 12.38
C LYS A 72 -0.08 -11.78 12.54
N LYS A 73 -1.41 -11.81 12.67
CA LYS A 73 -2.18 -13.07 12.76
C LYS A 73 -1.93 -13.97 11.55
N GLY A 74 -1.97 -13.41 10.34
CA GLY A 74 -1.71 -14.16 9.11
C GLY A 74 -0.28 -14.73 9.05
N ILE A 75 0.72 -13.93 9.44
CA ILE A 75 2.14 -14.34 9.48
C ILE A 75 2.34 -15.48 10.48
N TYR A 76 1.79 -15.37 11.71
CA TYR A 76 1.87 -16.46 12.69
C TYR A 76 1.19 -17.73 12.19
N GLN A 77 0.02 -17.64 11.57
CA GLN A 77 -0.70 -18.80 11.01
C GLN A 77 0.10 -19.52 9.93
N ALA A 78 0.92 -18.78 9.17
CA ALA A 78 1.78 -19.34 8.13
C ALA A 78 3.15 -19.79 8.64
N GLY A 79 3.42 -19.67 9.95
CA GLY A 79 4.68 -20.11 10.56
C GLY A 79 5.82 -19.10 10.44
N GLY A 80 5.54 -17.84 10.19
CA GLY A 80 6.50 -16.75 10.23
C GLY A 80 6.49 -16.00 11.57
N MET A 81 7.48 -15.10 11.75
CA MET A 81 7.60 -14.19 12.89
C MET A 81 7.37 -12.76 12.42
N PRO A 82 6.29 -12.07 12.82
CA PRO A 82 6.06 -10.69 12.46
C PRO A 82 6.84 -9.70 13.34
N VAL A 83 7.40 -8.66 12.72
CA VAL A 83 7.98 -7.51 13.41
C VAL A 83 7.42 -6.24 12.80
N GLU A 84 6.71 -5.44 13.60
CA GLU A 84 6.13 -4.18 13.12
C GLU A 84 7.18 -3.07 13.20
N MET A 85 7.36 -2.36 12.09
CA MET A 85 8.36 -1.31 11.91
C MET A 85 7.66 -0.07 11.36
N PRO A 86 7.40 0.94 12.20
CA PRO A 86 6.77 2.17 11.76
C PRO A 86 7.72 2.97 10.87
N VAL A 87 7.17 3.55 9.80
CA VAL A 87 7.85 4.46 8.90
C VAL A 87 7.02 5.72 8.71
N HIS A 88 7.62 6.77 8.13
CA HIS A 88 6.94 8.04 7.96
C HIS A 88 5.63 7.93 7.17
N SER A 89 4.58 8.58 7.67
CA SER A 89 3.25 8.64 7.05
C SER A 89 3.11 9.91 6.22
N PHE A 90 3.03 9.78 4.90
CA PHE A 90 2.86 10.91 3.98
C PHE A 90 1.38 11.20 3.74
N SER A 91 0.78 11.99 4.63
CA SER A 91 -0.59 12.46 4.46
C SER A 91 -0.62 13.67 3.53
N GLU A 92 -1.22 13.54 2.34
CA GLU A 92 -1.39 14.65 1.39
C GLU A 92 -2.14 15.84 2.03
N GLN A 93 -3.04 15.57 2.96
CA GLN A 93 -3.89 16.59 3.58
C GLN A 93 -3.12 17.49 4.56
N PHE A 94 -2.12 16.95 5.26
CA PHE A 94 -1.47 17.64 6.37
C PHE A 94 0.01 17.94 6.14
N LEU A 95 0.64 17.39 5.11
CA LEU A 95 2.03 17.69 4.76
C LEU A 95 2.12 18.96 3.89
N LYS A 96 2.98 19.89 4.28
CA LYS A 96 3.23 21.14 3.56
C LYS A 96 4.74 21.32 3.33
N PRO A 97 5.16 21.96 2.26
CA PRO A 97 4.33 22.57 1.19
C PRO A 97 3.71 21.53 0.24
N THR A 98 4.27 20.34 0.13
CA THR A 98 3.74 19.21 -0.66
C THR A 98 4.35 17.89 -0.19
N SER A 99 3.57 16.82 -0.18
CA SER A 99 4.04 15.48 0.16
C SER A 99 5.04 14.92 -0.88
N MET A 100 5.09 15.47 -2.09
CA MET A 100 6.02 15.05 -3.16
C MET A 100 7.50 15.18 -2.76
N LEU A 101 7.85 16.17 -1.95
CA LEU A 101 9.22 16.37 -1.46
C LEU A 101 9.72 15.17 -0.64
N TYR A 102 8.83 14.45 0.00
CA TYR A 102 9.16 13.37 0.93
C TYR A 102 9.13 11.97 0.31
N ARG A 103 8.61 11.80 -0.93
CA ARG A 103 8.49 10.48 -1.57
C ARG A 103 9.80 9.70 -1.63
N ASN A 104 10.88 10.34 -2.08
CA ASN A 104 12.18 9.68 -2.19
C ASN A 104 12.83 9.46 -0.82
N MET A 105 12.61 10.37 0.14
CA MET A 105 13.06 10.18 1.53
C MET A 105 12.40 8.95 2.15
N GLY A 106 11.09 8.79 1.96
CA GLY A 106 10.38 7.61 2.42
C GLY A 106 10.82 6.32 1.73
N ALA A 107 11.15 6.38 0.44
CA ALA A 107 11.71 5.22 -0.25
C ALA A 107 13.07 4.83 0.33
N PHE A 108 13.92 5.82 0.64
CA PHE A 108 15.21 5.60 1.30
C PHE A 108 15.03 5.04 2.71
N GLU A 109 14.10 5.59 3.50
CA GLU A 109 13.77 5.09 4.84
C GLU A 109 13.38 3.62 4.83
N VAL A 110 12.47 3.22 3.91
CA VAL A 110 12.02 1.82 3.78
C VAL A 110 13.16 0.92 3.36
N GLU A 111 13.97 1.32 2.38
CA GLU A 111 15.13 0.57 1.92
C GLU A 111 16.11 0.31 3.08
N GLU A 112 16.49 1.35 3.81
CA GLU A 112 17.47 1.23 4.91
C GLU A 112 16.88 0.52 6.13
N THR A 113 15.59 0.68 6.41
CA THR A 113 14.92 -0.10 7.46
C THR A 113 14.99 -1.59 7.16
N LEU A 114 14.70 -2.01 5.93
CA LEU A 114 14.78 -3.42 5.53
C LEU A 114 16.23 -3.91 5.43
N ARG A 115 17.17 -3.04 5.03
CA ARG A 115 18.59 -3.38 4.88
C ARG A 115 19.26 -3.63 6.22
N SER A 116 18.99 -2.79 7.21
CA SER A 116 19.67 -2.80 8.51
C SER A 116 19.15 -3.86 9.48
N HIS A 117 17.98 -4.43 9.25
CA HIS A 117 17.36 -5.40 10.15
C HIS A 117 17.38 -6.83 9.60
N PRO A 118 17.36 -7.86 10.48
CA PRO A 118 17.42 -9.27 10.10
C PRO A 118 16.06 -9.80 9.62
N VAL A 119 15.50 -9.20 8.59
CA VAL A 119 14.19 -9.57 8.03
C VAL A 119 14.35 -10.31 6.71
N ASP A 120 13.42 -11.21 6.41
CA ASP A 120 13.43 -12.08 5.23
C ASP A 120 12.43 -11.65 4.15
N GLY A 121 11.43 -10.87 4.53
CA GLY A 121 10.42 -10.31 3.64
C GLY A 121 9.64 -9.20 4.32
N ALA A 122 8.74 -8.55 3.59
CA ALA A 122 7.99 -7.41 4.10
C ALA A 122 6.52 -7.37 3.65
N VAL A 123 5.62 -6.93 4.55
CA VAL A 123 4.30 -6.41 4.20
C VAL A 123 4.37 -4.90 4.24
N LEU A 124 4.04 -4.25 3.13
CA LEU A 124 4.07 -2.79 3.01
C LEU A 124 2.66 -2.25 3.19
N MET A 125 2.40 -1.53 4.27
CA MET A 125 1.07 -1.01 4.59
C MET A 125 0.98 0.49 4.32
N GLY A 126 0.13 0.89 3.37
CA GLY A 126 -0.05 2.29 3.01
C GLY A 126 -1.07 2.49 1.90
N GLY A 127 -1.36 3.74 1.53
CA GLY A 127 -2.38 4.01 0.54
C GLY A 127 -2.48 5.44 0.02
N CYS A 128 -1.79 6.41 0.62
CA CYS A 128 -1.83 7.79 0.15
C CYS A 128 -0.92 8.00 -1.08
N ASP A 129 -1.12 9.10 -1.78
CA ASP A 129 -0.52 9.45 -3.08
C ASP A 129 0.98 9.15 -3.19
N LYS A 130 1.75 9.51 -2.17
CA LYS A 130 3.21 9.37 -2.17
C LYS A 130 3.71 8.24 -1.29
N SER A 131 2.88 7.76 -0.34
CA SER A 131 3.23 6.62 0.51
C SER A 131 3.35 5.33 -0.30
N THR A 132 2.37 5.03 -1.16
CA THR A 132 2.40 3.82 -2.00
C THR A 132 3.66 3.74 -2.86
N PRO A 133 4.00 4.75 -3.68
CA PRO A 133 5.23 4.67 -4.47
C PRO A 133 6.50 4.67 -3.61
N ALA A 134 6.54 5.38 -2.48
CA ALA A 134 7.69 5.36 -1.59
C ALA A 134 7.95 3.96 -1.02
N LEU A 135 6.92 3.29 -0.52
CA LEU A 135 6.99 1.93 0.00
C LEU A 135 7.51 0.94 -1.05
N ILE A 136 6.88 0.94 -2.24
CA ILE A 136 7.23 0.02 -3.33
C ILE A 136 8.65 0.29 -3.84
N MET A 137 9.05 1.55 -4.02
CA MET A 137 10.40 1.92 -4.46
C MET A 137 11.47 1.44 -3.48
N GLY A 138 11.27 1.66 -2.17
CA GLY A 138 12.23 1.25 -1.14
C GLY A 138 12.36 -0.27 -1.04
N ALA A 139 11.25 -0.98 -1.02
CA ALA A 139 11.25 -2.44 -0.97
C ALA A 139 11.83 -3.08 -2.23
N THR A 140 11.56 -2.50 -3.41
CA THR A 140 12.16 -2.93 -4.69
C THR A 140 13.68 -2.78 -4.68
N SER A 141 14.19 -1.65 -4.19
CA SER A 141 15.64 -1.43 -4.05
C SER A 141 16.31 -2.42 -3.11
N MET A 142 15.63 -2.82 -2.05
CA MET A 142 16.16 -3.83 -1.11
C MET A 142 16.18 -5.24 -1.71
N GLY A 143 15.24 -5.57 -2.61
CA GLY A 143 15.21 -6.84 -3.32
C GLY A 143 14.75 -8.04 -2.49
N LEU A 144 14.15 -7.86 -1.32
CA LEU A 144 13.51 -8.92 -0.54
C LEU A 144 12.08 -9.16 -1.06
N PRO A 145 11.55 -10.40 -0.89
CA PRO A 145 10.13 -10.63 -1.11
C PRO A 145 9.27 -9.63 -0.34
N PHE A 146 8.31 -9.02 -1.01
CA PHE A 146 7.34 -8.15 -0.35
C PHE A 146 5.95 -8.28 -0.96
N ILE A 147 4.94 -7.98 -0.16
CA ILE A 147 3.57 -7.79 -0.61
C ILE A 147 3.07 -6.41 -0.15
N TYR A 148 2.40 -5.70 -1.04
CA TYR A 148 1.78 -4.43 -0.69
C TYR A 148 0.36 -4.66 -0.19
N MET A 149 0.02 -4.12 0.97
CA MET A 149 -1.31 -4.11 1.56
C MET A 149 -1.92 -2.71 1.42
N PRO A 150 -2.85 -2.51 0.48
CA PRO A 150 -3.47 -1.21 0.24
C PRO A 150 -4.32 -0.78 1.44
N ALA A 151 -4.31 0.53 1.76
CA ALA A 151 -5.13 1.08 2.84
C ALA A 151 -6.64 1.08 2.53
N GLY A 152 -7.02 1.01 1.27
CA GLY A 152 -8.42 1.05 0.84
C GLY A 152 -9.02 2.46 0.88
N ALA A 153 -10.04 2.68 0.06
CA ALA A 153 -10.76 3.94 0.01
C ALA A 153 -11.73 4.10 1.20
N MET A 154 -11.98 5.35 1.61
CA MET A 154 -13.06 5.65 2.54
C MET A 154 -14.44 5.41 1.89
N LEU A 155 -15.48 5.29 2.70
CA LEU A 155 -16.86 5.20 2.25
C LEU A 155 -17.22 6.42 1.40
N ARG A 156 -18.09 6.25 0.40
CA ARG A 156 -18.63 7.36 -0.38
C ARG A 156 -19.29 8.39 0.50
N GLY A 157 -19.09 9.67 0.18
CA GLY A 157 -19.71 10.76 0.91
C GLY A 157 -21.23 10.80 0.70
N ASN A 158 -21.91 11.38 1.68
CA ASN A 158 -23.35 11.66 1.60
C ASN A 158 -23.68 12.91 2.41
N TYR A 159 -24.46 13.82 1.83
CA TYR A 159 -25.04 14.95 2.54
C TYR A 159 -26.43 15.23 1.98
N ALA A 160 -27.45 15.29 2.83
CA ALA A 160 -28.84 15.56 2.47
C ALA A 160 -29.39 14.69 1.31
N GLY A 161 -28.96 13.42 1.24
CA GLY A 161 -29.32 12.47 0.16
C GLY A 161 -28.43 12.52 -1.07
N GLU A 162 -27.58 13.52 -1.22
CA GLU A 162 -26.66 13.67 -2.34
C GLU A 162 -25.37 12.88 -2.11
N LYS A 163 -24.89 12.17 -3.15
CA LYS A 163 -23.59 11.50 -3.15
C LYS A 163 -22.48 12.55 -3.25
N LEU A 164 -21.49 12.50 -2.35
CA LEU A 164 -20.33 13.39 -2.35
C LEU A 164 -19.03 12.62 -2.63
N GLY A 165 -18.20 13.19 -3.50
CA GLY A 165 -16.83 12.75 -3.76
C GLY A 165 -15.80 13.69 -3.15
N SER A 166 -14.76 13.14 -2.51
CA SER A 166 -13.62 13.93 -2.06
C SER A 166 -12.88 14.52 -3.27
N GLY A 167 -12.54 15.80 -3.21
CA GLY A 167 -11.82 16.51 -4.27
C GLY A 167 -12.68 16.94 -5.47
N THR A 168 -13.89 16.44 -5.65
CA THR A 168 -14.82 16.86 -6.71
C THR A 168 -15.89 17.81 -6.18
N ASP A 169 -16.67 17.35 -5.21
CA ASP A 169 -17.78 18.15 -4.67
C ASP A 169 -17.33 19.24 -3.68
N VAL A 170 -16.12 19.12 -3.13
CA VAL A 170 -15.53 20.17 -2.26
C VAL A 170 -15.51 21.53 -2.98
N TRP A 171 -15.10 21.57 -4.25
CA TRP A 171 -15.03 22.81 -5.02
C TRP A 171 -16.42 23.39 -5.29
N LYS A 172 -17.39 22.54 -5.68
CA LYS A 172 -18.79 22.97 -5.86
C LYS A 172 -19.34 23.64 -4.61
N TYR A 173 -19.23 22.98 -3.46
CA TYR A 173 -19.76 23.53 -2.21
C TYR A 173 -18.94 24.70 -1.67
N TRP A 174 -17.66 24.79 -2.00
CA TRP A 174 -16.86 25.97 -1.69
C TRP A 174 -17.35 27.21 -2.48
N ASP A 175 -17.67 27.05 -3.77
CA ASP A 175 -18.20 28.12 -4.58
C ASP A 175 -19.60 28.56 -4.07
N GLU A 176 -20.47 27.62 -3.73
CA GLU A 176 -21.77 27.93 -3.10
C GLU A 176 -21.61 28.68 -1.76
N ARG A 177 -20.61 28.29 -0.96
CA ARG A 177 -20.28 28.96 0.29
C ARG A 177 -19.78 30.39 0.07
N ARG A 178 -18.92 30.60 -0.90
CA ARG A 178 -18.41 31.93 -1.26
C ARG A 178 -19.49 32.82 -1.82
N ALA A 179 -20.41 32.26 -2.57
CA ALA A 179 -21.57 32.97 -3.12
C ALA A 179 -22.65 33.32 -2.05
N GLY A 180 -22.51 32.79 -0.84
CA GLY A 180 -23.51 32.99 0.23
C GLY A 180 -24.74 32.10 0.12
N ASN A 181 -24.76 31.12 -0.78
CA ASN A 181 -25.90 30.26 -1.07
C ASN A 181 -26.12 29.18 0.01
N ILE A 182 -25.09 28.87 0.81
CA ILE A 182 -25.18 27.88 1.90
C ILE A 182 -24.72 28.48 3.23
N SER A 183 -25.40 28.08 4.30
CA SER A 183 -25.10 28.53 5.66
C SER A 183 -23.79 27.91 6.19
N LYS A 184 -23.34 28.40 7.36
CA LYS A 184 -22.20 27.80 8.06
C LYS A 184 -22.48 26.37 8.52
N GLU A 185 -23.69 26.11 8.99
CA GLU A 185 -24.16 24.79 9.43
C GLU A 185 -24.20 23.81 8.25
N GLN A 186 -24.72 24.22 7.09
CA GLN A 186 -24.73 23.40 5.88
C GLN A 186 -23.31 23.09 5.43
N TRP A 187 -22.40 24.07 5.45
CA TRP A 187 -20.98 23.86 5.14
C TRP A 187 -20.33 22.85 6.07
N TYR A 188 -20.63 22.91 7.38
CA TYR A 188 -20.15 21.93 8.36
C TYR A 188 -20.73 20.54 8.08
N GLY A 189 -22.01 20.47 7.72
CA GLY A 189 -22.66 19.20 7.34
C GLY A 189 -22.02 18.55 6.11
N VAL A 190 -21.67 19.35 5.09
CA VAL A 190 -20.95 18.89 3.90
C VAL A 190 -19.57 18.34 4.27
N GLN A 191 -18.80 19.00 5.14
CA GLN A 191 -17.51 18.52 5.59
C GLN A 191 -17.60 17.14 6.25
N GLY A 192 -18.53 16.97 7.19
CA GLY A 192 -18.79 15.67 7.82
C GLY A 192 -19.34 14.63 6.84
N GLY A 193 -20.18 15.06 5.89
CA GLY A 193 -20.76 14.21 4.87
C GLY A 193 -19.73 13.66 3.88
N ILE A 194 -18.63 14.37 3.63
CA ILE A 194 -17.50 13.89 2.83
C ILE A 194 -16.62 12.92 3.65
N ALA A 195 -16.29 13.28 4.89
CA ALA A 195 -15.34 12.54 5.74
C ALA A 195 -16.04 11.48 6.60
N ARG A 196 -16.67 10.47 5.98
CA ARG A 196 -17.51 9.48 6.68
C ARG A 196 -16.74 8.33 7.34
N SER A 197 -15.53 8.08 6.93
CA SER A 197 -14.67 7.03 7.50
C SER A 197 -13.20 7.36 7.26
N TYR A 198 -12.32 6.61 7.91
CA TYR A 198 -10.93 6.56 7.52
C TYR A 198 -10.76 5.89 6.15
N GLY A 199 -9.58 6.00 5.56
CA GLY A 199 -9.23 5.47 4.23
C GLY A 199 -8.76 6.57 3.29
N THR A 200 -8.33 6.19 2.11
CA THR A 200 -7.92 7.14 1.05
C THR A 200 -9.14 7.85 0.45
N CYS A 201 -8.90 8.82 -0.43
CA CYS A 201 -10.01 9.45 -1.15
C CYS A 201 -10.90 8.41 -1.82
N MET A 202 -12.24 8.64 -1.76
CA MET A 202 -13.24 7.74 -2.35
C MET A 202 -13.39 7.88 -3.87
N THR A 203 -12.52 8.66 -4.51
CA THR A 203 -12.47 8.86 -5.96
C THR A 203 -11.24 8.16 -6.56
N MET A 204 -11.20 7.92 -7.86
CA MET A 204 -10.01 7.44 -8.59
C MET A 204 -8.98 8.57 -8.76
N GLY A 205 -8.61 9.19 -7.63
CA GLY A 205 -7.47 10.10 -7.53
C GLY A 205 -6.16 9.30 -7.49
N THR A 206 -5.05 9.99 -7.18
CA THR A 206 -3.71 9.37 -7.20
C THR A 206 -3.59 8.21 -6.21
N ALA A 207 -4.19 8.30 -5.02
CA ALA A 207 -4.14 7.23 -4.02
C ALA A 207 -4.76 5.92 -4.54
N SER A 208 -6.00 5.96 -5.03
CA SER A 208 -6.67 4.78 -5.59
C SER A 208 -5.99 4.28 -6.86
N THR A 209 -5.52 5.20 -7.71
CA THR A 209 -4.74 4.84 -8.91
C THR A 209 -3.47 4.06 -8.54
N MET A 210 -2.71 4.51 -7.52
CA MET A 210 -1.48 3.82 -7.13
C MET A 210 -1.76 2.44 -6.53
N MET A 211 -2.87 2.27 -5.79
CA MET A 211 -3.31 0.96 -5.30
C MET A 211 -3.70 0.04 -6.47
N SER A 212 -4.45 0.53 -7.45
CA SER A 212 -4.83 -0.24 -8.66
C SER A 212 -3.62 -0.61 -9.53
N ILE A 213 -2.64 0.29 -9.65
CA ILE A 213 -1.36 0.01 -10.33
C ILE A 213 -0.61 -1.12 -9.62
N ALA A 214 -0.54 -1.11 -8.30
CA ALA A 214 0.11 -2.18 -7.54
C ALA A 214 -0.60 -3.53 -7.73
N ASP A 215 -1.93 -3.53 -7.83
CA ASP A 215 -2.74 -4.72 -8.15
C ASP A 215 -2.43 -5.22 -9.59
N GLY A 216 -2.46 -4.34 -10.57
CA GLY A 216 -2.12 -4.66 -11.96
C GLY A 216 -0.68 -5.14 -12.16
N TRP A 217 0.24 -4.76 -11.28
CA TRP A 217 1.63 -5.25 -11.25
C TRP A 217 1.77 -6.64 -10.62
N GLY A 218 0.76 -7.08 -9.85
CA GLY A 218 0.85 -8.30 -9.06
C GLY A 218 1.60 -8.14 -7.73
N LEU A 219 1.70 -6.91 -7.21
CA LEU A 219 2.39 -6.59 -5.95
C LEU A 219 1.48 -6.70 -4.72
N THR A 220 0.20 -6.98 -4.93
CA THR A 220 -0.82 -7.16 -3.89
C THR A 220 -1.70 -8.37 -4.20
N LEU A 221 -2.59 -8.75 -3.29
CA LEU A 221 -3.57 -9.79 -3.58
C LEU A 221 -4.58 -9.30 -4.61
N PRO A 222 -5.00 -10.14 -5.58
CA PRO A 222 -5.95 -9.74 -6.61
C PRO A 222 -7.23 -9.14 -6.04
N GLY A 223 -7.63 -7.97 -6.56
CA GLY A 223 -8.83 -7.25 -6.16
C GLY A 223 -8.75 -6.49 -4.85
N SER A 224 -7.63 -6.57 -4.12
CA SER A 224 -7.46 -5.92 -2.83
C SER A 224 -7.46 -4.38 -2.91
N SER A 225 -7.08 -3.83 -4.06
CA SER A 225 -6.99 -2.38 -4.28
C SER A 225 -8.33 -1.65 -4.22
N SER A 226 -9.44 -2.36 -4.46
CA SER A 226 -10.79 -1.80 -4.46
C SER A 226 -11.52 -1.93 -3.12
N ILE A 227 -11.05 -2.77 -2.19
CA ILE A 227 -11.74 -3.02 -0.92
C ILE A 227 -11.81 -1.75 -0.08
N PRO A 228 -13.00 -1.27 0.32
CA PRO A 228 -13.12 -0.11 1.20
C PRO A 228 -12.44 -0.33 2.55
N ALA A 229 -11.76 0.69 3.06
CA ALA A 229 -11.01 0.63 4.31
C ALA A 229 -11.83 0.12 5.53
N PRO A 230 -13.09 0.53 5.73
CA PRO A 230 -13.91 0.07 6.86
C PRO A 230 -14.57 -1.30 6.64
N ASP A 231 -14.52 -1.88 5.44
CA ASP A 231 -15.16 -3.16 5.16
C ASP A 231 -14.49 -4.31 5.94
N ALA A 232 -15.28 -5.29 6.37
CA ALA A 232 -14.79 -6.47 7.09
C ALA A 232 -13.84 -7.33 6.22
N SER A 233 -14.01 -7.33 4.89
CA SER A 233 -13.11 -8.00 3.96
C SER A 233 -11.70 -7.40 3.96
N HIS A 234 -11.55 -6.12 4.30
CA HIS A 234 -10.25 -5.47 4.43
C HIS A 234 -9.41 -6.09 5.57
N LYS A 235 -10.04 -6.48 6.68
CA LYS A 235 -9.37 -7.22 7.77
C LYS A 235 -8.95 -8.62 7.34
N ARG A 236 -9.80 -9.32 6.57
CA ARG A 236 -9.46 -10.63 6.02
C ARG A 236 -8.31 -10.55 5.04
N MET A 237 -8.34 -9.60 4.12
CA MET A 237 -7.28 -9.32 3.17
C MET A 237 -5.95 -9.03 3.88
N ALA A 238 -5.95 -8.26 4.98
CA ALA A 238 -4.76 -8.00 5.78
C ALA A 238 -4.14 -9.31 6.33
N ALA A 239 -4.96 -10.23 6.84
CA ALA A 239 -4.49 -11.54 7.29
C ALA A 239 -3.99 -12.40 6.12
N ASP A 240 -4.65 -12.32 4.95
CA ASP A 240 -4.22 -13.04 3.74
C ASP A 240 -2.88 -12.53 3.23
N CYS A 241 -2.62 -11.21 3.25
CA CYS A 241 -1.30 -10.64 2.97
C CYS A 241 -0.22 -11.20 3.91
N GLY A 242 -0.56 -11.32 5.20
CA GLY A 242 0.35 -11.93 6.18
C GLY A 242 0.68 -13.39 5.89
N ARG A 243 -0.30 -14.19 5.45
CA ARG A 243 -0.04 -15.58 5.04
C ARG A 243 0.79 -15.63 3.75
N ARG A 244 0.41 -14.85 2.75
CA ARG A 244 1.05 -14.87 1.44
C ARG A 244 2.52 -14.45 1.48
N ILE A 245 2.90 -13.46 2.28
CA ILE A 245 4.31 -13.05 2.36
C ILE A 245 5.22 -14.15 2.89
N VAL A 246 4.76 -14.95 3.85
CA VAL A 246 5.55 -16.09 4.36
C VAL A 246 5.78 -17.12 3.25
N GLU A 247 4.76 -17.42 2.44
CA GLU A 247 4.90 -18.27 1.26
C GLU A 247 5.89 -17.69 0.24
N MET A 248 5.78 -16.39 -0.07
CA MET A 248 6.68 -15.69 -1.00
C MET A 248 8.14 -15.75 -0.57
N VAL A 249 8.42 -15.71 0.74
CA VAL A 249 9.79 -15.89 1.25
C VAL A 249 10.30 -17.29 0.94
N TRP A 250 9.51 -18.35 1.18
CA TRP A 250 9.89 -19.71 0.88
C TRP A 250 10.00 -20.00 -0.63
N GLU A 251 9.19 -19.34 -1.43
CA GLU A 251 9.24 -19.38 -2.90
C GLU A 251 10.42 -18.57 -3.47
N ASP A 252 11.10 -17.78 -2.66
CA ASP A 252 12.08 -16.78 -3.09
C ASP A 252 11.51 -15.83 -4.15
N LEU A 253 10.25 -15.41 -3.99
CA LEU A 253 9.56 -14.55 -4.93
C LEU A 253 9.93 -13.09 -4.68
N THR A 254 11.02 -12.68 -5.27
CA THR A 254 11.62 -11.35 -5.16
C THR A 254 11.03 -10.36 -6.18
N PRO A 255 11.15 -9.02 -5.97
CA PRO A 255 10.57 -8.01 -6.85
C PRO A 255 10.97 -8.13 -8.33
N ASP A 256 12.20 -8.52 -8.61
CA ASP A 256 12.72 -8.70 -9.98
C ASP A 256 12.02 -9.84 -10.75
N LYS A 257 11.42 -10.80 -10.02
CA LYS A 257 10.61 -11.88 -10.61
C LYS A 257 9.19 -11.44 -10.91
N ILE A 258 8.70 -10.37 -10.27
CA ILE A 258 7.35 -9.85 -10.42
C ILE A 258 7.34 -8.65 -11.36
N ILE A 259 8.21 -7.67 -11.12
CA ILE A 259 8.26 -6.40 -11.86
C ILE A 259 9.18 -6.57 -13.08
N ASN A 260 8.56 -6.71 -14.24
CA ASN A 260 9.21 -6.82 -15.53
C ASN A 260 8.42 -6.02 -16.60
N GLU A 261 8.84 -6.03 -17.84
CA GLU A 261 8.16 -5.29 -18.92
C GLU A 261 6.70 -5.71 -19.09
N ALA A 262 6.41 -7.01 -19.02
CA ALA A 262 5.04 -7.52 -19.20
C ALA A 262 4.12 -7.10 -18.05
N SER A 263 4.55 -7.27 -16.81
CA SER A 263 3.76 -6.85 -15.64
C SER A 263 3.64 -5.32 -15.56
N THR A 264 4.65 -4.58 -16.00
CA THR A 264 4.58 -3.11 -16.10
C THR A 264 3.55 -2.69 -17.14
N ARG A 265 3.48 -3.37 -18.29
CA ARG A 265 2.43 -3.15 -19.28
C ARG A 265 1.04 -3.41 -18.69
N ASN A 266 0.86 -4.48 -17.91
CA ASN A 266 -0.40 -4.76 -17.20
C ASN A 266 -0.79 -3.63 -16.25
N ALA A 267 0.14 -3.14 -15.44
CA ALA A 267 -0.07 -2.03 -14.52
C ALA A 267 -0.52 -0.75 -15.24
N VAL A 268 0.14 -0.42 -16.36
CA VAL A 268 -0.26 0.72 -17.22
C VAL A 268 -1.66 0.50 -17.80
N THR A 269 -1.94 -0.70 -18.31
CA THR A 269 -3.26 -1.04 -18.86
C THR A 269 -4.37 -0.87 -17.82
N VAL A 270 -4.18 -1.36 -16.60
CA VAL A 270 -5.13 -1.16 -15.50
C VAL A 270 -5.31 0.32 -15.18
N ALA A 271 -4.23 1.10 -15.13
CA ALA A 271 -4.29 2.54 -14.90
C ALA A 271 -5.13 3.24 -15.97
N MET A 272 -4.90 2.95 -17.25
CA MET A 272 -5.64 3.57 -18.37
C MET A 272 -7.12 3.13 -18.36
N ALA A 273 -7.38 1.84 -18.15
CA ALA A 273 -8.74 1.28 -18.12
C ALA A 273 -9.62 1.87 -17.00
N THR A 274 -9.01 2.23 -15.88
CA THR A 274 -9.72 2.80 -14.72
C THR A 274 -9.80 4.33 -14.72
N GLY A 275 -9.23 5.01 -15.72
CA GLY A 275 -9.21 6.47 -15.80
C GLY A 275 -8.30 7.12 -14.76
N CYS A 276 -7.06 6.72 -14.72
CA CYS A 276 -6.06 7.06 -13.71
C CYS A 276 -5.79 8.58 -13.59
N SER A 277 -5.25 8.94 -12.43
CA SER A 277 -4.71 10.28 -12.17
C SER A 277 -3.43 10.53 -12.95
N THR A 278 -3.32 11.69 -13.62
CA THR A 278 -2.10 12.14 -14.31
C THR A 278 -0.89 12.18 -13.37
N ASN A 279 -1.09 12.51 -12.09
CA ASN A 279 -0.02 12.52 -11.09
C ASN A 279 0.61 11.12 -10.89
N ALA A 280 -0.12 10.04 -11.14
CA ALA A 280 0.43 8.69 -11.01
C ALA A 280 1.50 8.35 -12.06
N ILE A 281 1.51 9.02 -13.20
CA ILE A 281 2.46 8.78 -14.30
C ILE A 281 3.92 8.95 -13.84
N ILE A 282 4.21 10.04 -13.11
CA ILE A 282 5.57 10.28 -12.60
C ILE A 282 5.99 9.26 -11.55
N HIS A 283 5.04 8.71 -10.79
CA HIS A 283 5.31 7.66 -9.81
C HIS A 283 5.55 6.32 -10.49
N LEU A 284 4.73 5.99 -11.48
CA LEU A 284 4.83 4.75 -12.24
C LEU A 284 6.19 4.63 -12.94
N ILE A 285 6.63 5.71 -13.62
CA ILE A 285 7.95 5.77 -14.23
C ILE A 285 9.07 5.61 -13.19
N ALA A 286 8.94 6.27 -12.03
CA ALA A 286 9.95 6.18 -10.99
C ALA A 286 10.05 4.77 -10.38
N MET A 287 8.93 4.10 -10.15
CA MET A 287 8.88 2.73 -9.62
C MET A 287 9.41 1.73 -10.65
N ALA A 288 9.02 1.83 -11.92
CA ALA A 288 9.51 0.99 -13.01
C ALA A 288 11.05 1.09 -13.13
N ARG A 289 11.59 2.32 -13.09
CA ARG A 289 13.06 2.54 -13.14
C ARG A 289 13.78 1.95 -11.93
N ARG A 290 13.19 1.99 -10.75
CA ARG A 290 13.76 1.31 -9.56
C ARG A 290 13.85 -0.20 -9.73
N ALA A 291 12.92 -0.79 -10.46
CA ALA A 291 12.93 -2.21 -10.81
C ALA A 291 13.79 -2.54 -12.06
N GLY A 292 14.47 -1.54 -12.64
CA GLY A 292 15.28 -1.72 -13.86
C GLY A 292 14.47 -1.74 -15.16
N VAL A 293 13.16 -1.44 -15.12
CA VAL A 293 12.29 -1.38 -16.30
C VAL A 293 12.27 0.04 -16.86
N ASN A 294 12.58 0.18 -18.14
CA ASN A 294 12.56 1.47 -18.83
C ASN A 294 11.18 1.77 -19.39
N LEU A 295 10.33 2.40 -18.59
CA LEU A 295 9.01 2.87 -19.01
C LEU A 295 9.11 4.32 -19.52
N THR A 296 8.69 4.56 -20.76
CA THR A 296 8.70 5.88 -21.40
C THR A 296 7.30 6.48 -21.52
N LEU A 297 7.20 7.79 -21.75
CA LEU A 297 5.93 8.47 -22.01
C LEU A 297 5.28 8.00 -23.31
N ASP A 298 6.08 7.67 -24.34
CA ASP A 298 5.58 7.16 -25.61
C ASP A 298 4.89 5.78 -25.43
N GLN A 299 5.48 4.90 -24.63
CA GLN A 299 4.86 3.62 -24.30
C GLN A 299 3.55 3.79 -23.51
N LEU A 300 3.49 4.77 -22.60
CA LEU A 300 2.27 5.10 -21.88
C LEU A 300 1.18 5.62 -22.82
N ASP A 301 1.54 6.48 -23.77
CA ASP A 301 0.61 7.01 -24.78
C ASP A 301 0.11 5.89 -25.71
N GLU A 302 0.99 5.01 -26.19
CA GLU A 302 0.63 3.86 -27.02
C GLU A 302 -0.38 2.94 -26.33
N ILE A 303 -0.11 2.55 -25.07
CA ILE A 303 -1.02 1.71 -24.28
C ILE A 303 -2.34 2.43 -24.04
N GLY A 304 -2.29 3.75 -23.71
CA GLY A 304 -3.48 4.55 -23.48
C GLY A 304 -4.40 4.64 -24.69
N ARG A 305 -3.85 4.75 -25.89
CA ARG A 305 -4.60 4.82 -27.15
C ARG A 305 -5.36 3.53 -27.46
N THR A 306 -4.86 2.39 -27.01
CA THR A 306 -5.41 1.06 -27.31
C THR A 306 -6.23 0.47 -26.17
N THR A 307 -6.19 1.06 -24.97
CA THR A 307 -6.90 0.57 -23.80
C THR A 307 -8.25 1.27 -23.65
N PRO A 308 -9.38 0.57 -23.70
CA PRO A 308 -10.68 1.18 -23.46
C PRO A 308 -10.83 1.56 -21.97
N VAL A 309 -11.44 2.71 -21.70
CA VAL A 309 -11.87 3.09 -20.36
C VAL A 309 -13.13 2.29 -20.01
N ILE A 310 -13.05 1.49 -18.94
CA ILE A 310 -14.14 0.62 -18.48
C ILE A 310 -14.85 1.14 -17.22
N ALA A 311 -14.27 2.14 -16.56
CA ALA A 311 -14.78 2.65 -15.29
C ALA A 311 -15.14 4.14 -15.40
N ASN A 312 -16.42 4.48 -15.10
CA ASN A 312 -16.89 5.86 -15.06
C ASN A 312 -16.78 6.44 -13.64
N ILE A 313 -15.55 6.38 -13.06
CA ILE A 313 -15.27 6.81 -11.69
C ILE A 313 -14.78 8.26 -11.69
N ARG A 314 -15.29 9.07 -10.75
CA ARG A 314 -14.83 10.46 -10.55
C ARG A 314 -13.34 10.47 -10.12
N PRO A 315 -12.52 11.44 -10.52
CA PRO A 315 -12.88 12.68 -11.25
C PRO A 315 -12.83 12.52 -12.78
N SER A 316 -12.13 11.53 -13.35
CA SER A 316 -12.06 11.34 -14.81
C SER A 316 -13.43 10.98 -15.39
N GLY A 317 -14.15 10.09 -14.73
CA GLY A 317 -15.57 9.84 -14.95
C GLY A 317 -16.46 10.83 -14.19
N LYS A 318 -17.78 10.69 -14.31
CA LYS A 318 -18.76 11.64 -13.75
C LYS A 318 -19.68 11.01 -12.70
N GLU A 319 -19.75 9.69 -12.62
CA GLU A 319 -20.88 9.01 -12.00
C GLU A 319 -20.55 8.29 -10.70
N TYR A 320 -19.56 7.40 -10.75
CA TYR A 320 -19.29 6.46 -9.66
C TYR A 320 -18.14 6.91 -8.76
N LEU A 321 -18.06 6.27 -7.59
CA LEU A 321 -17.01 6.39 -6.59
C LEU A 321 -16.37 5.02 -6.34
N MET A 322 -15.29 4.96 -5.57
CA MET A 322 -14.55 3.70 -5.34
C MET A 322 -15.39 2.61 -4.66
N GLU A 323 -16.35 2.99 -3.79
CA GLU A 323 -17.27 2.03 -3.18
C GLU A 323 -18.22 1.41 -4.22
N ASP A 324 -18.71 2.21 -5.18
CA ASP A 324 -19.51 1.69 -6.30
C ASP A 324 -18.69 0.72 -7.18
N PHE A 325 -17.40 1.03 -7.41
CA PHE A 325 -16.48 0.17 -8.17
C PHE A 325 -16.20 -1.17 -7.47
N PHE A 326 -16.15 -1.18 -6.15
CA PHE A 326 -15.97 -2.41 -5.37
C PHE A 326 -17.16 -3.37 -5.49
N TYR A 327 -18.38 -2.84 -5.63
CA TYR A 327 -19.60 -3.65 -5.74
C TYR A 327 -19.94 -4.07 -7.19
N ALA A 328 -19.25 -3.51 -8.19
CA ALA A 328 -19.46 -3.85 -9.59
C ALA A 328 -18.69 -5.09 -10.02
#